data_caac32375c62f6847cd7d49c2be91b6d
#
_entry.id   caac32375c62f6847cd7d49c2be91b6d
#
_cell.length_a   1.000
_cell.length_b   1.000
_cell.length_c   1.000
_cell.angle_alpha   90.00
_cell.angle_beta   90.00
_cell.angle_gamma   90.00
#
_symmetry.space_group_name_H-M   'P 1'
#
loop_
_entity.id
_entity.type
_entity.pdbx_description
1 polymer ?
#
loop_
_entity_poly.entity_id
_entity_poly.type
_entity_poly.pdbx_seq_one_letter_code
_entity_poly.pdbx_strand_id
1 'polypeptide(L)'
;MSLTIHSQDLVKSYHNRTVVNHVSVKLEQGEIVGLLGPNGAGKTTTFYMVVGLIKPDEGHVFLNDTEITRLPMYKRAQLGIGYLPQEASVFRKLSVEDNIKSILEMTKLSRGEQRKKLEYLLDEFHLHHVRKNNGDSLSGGERRRTEIARALAVDPKFILLDEPFAGVDPIAVEDIQTVVARLKFRNIGVLITDHNVNETLSICDRAYLLIDGKIFKHGTAEELADDEQVRRLYLGRNFELKRKDYLYEEARAQEDRANAEKAHIAE
;
A
#
# COMPACT_ATOMS: atom_id res chain seq x y z
N MET A 1 19.04 -0.26 -10.32
CA MET A 1 18.13 0.85 -10.67
C MET A 1 16.84 0.65 -9.91
N SER A 2 16.31 1.69 -9.28
CA SER A 2 15.01 1.66 -8.62
C SER A 2 13.92 1.48 -9.67
N LEU A 3 12.91 0.64 -9.41
CA LEU A 3 11.76 0.50 -10.29
C LEU A 3 10.76 1.62 -10.01
N THR A 4 9.97 1.98 -11.03
CA THR A 4 8.97 3.03 -10.94
C THR A 4 7.66 2.57 -11.57
N ILE A 5 6.54 2.76 -10.89
CA ILE A 5 5.21 2.73 -11.48
C ILE A 5 4.82 4.18 -11.80
N HIS A 6 4.37 4.44 -13.02
CA HIS A 6 3.82 5.75 -13.34
C HIS A 6 2.64 5.65 -14.31
N SER A 7 1.78 6.62 -14.24
CA SER A 7 0.70 6.80 -15.20
C SER A 7 0.88 8.10 -15.98
N GLN A 8 0.34 8.13 -17.18
CA GLN A 8 0.34 9.30 -18.05
C GLN A 8 -1.09 9.57 -18.52
N ASP A 9 -1.58 10.76 -18.20
CA ASP A 9 -2.85 11.32 -18.68
C ASP A 9 -4.05 10.39 -18.64
N LEU A 10 -4.22 9.69 -17.49
CA LEU A 10 -5.34 8.76 -17.33
C LEU A 10 -6.68 9.49 -17.40
N VAL A 11 -7.56 9.00 -18.26
CA VAL A 11 -8.95 9.44 -18.37
C VAL A 11 -9.88 8.27 -18.14
N LYS A 12 -10.95 8.52 -17.37
CA LYS A 12 -12.05 7.57 -17.18
C LYS A 12 -13.38 8.27 -17.07
N SER A 13 -14.32 7.84 -17.90
CA SER A 13 -15.69 8.33 -17.91
C SER A 13 -16.66 7.19 -17.65
N TYR A 14 -17.73 7.47 -16.93
CA TYR A 14 -18.87 6.60 -16.75
C TYR A 14 -20.12 7.33 -17.24
N HIS A 15 -20.80 6.76 -18.22
CA HIS A 15 -21.89 7.42 -18.93
C HIS A 15 -21.41 8.78 -19.49
N ASN A 16 -22.01 9.86 -19.06
CA ASN A 16 -21.67 11.23 -19.52
C ASN A 16 -20.82 12.01 -18.51
N ARG A 17 -20.26 11.34 -17.48
CA ARG A 17 -19.46 11.99 -16.45
C ARG A 17 -18.01 11.49 -16.49
N THR A 18 -17.09 12.40 -16.75
CA THR A 18 -15.66 12.13 -16.61
C THR A 18 -15.29 12.21 -15.12
N VAL A 19 -14.87 11.06 -14.54
CA VAL A 19 -14.52 10.94 -13.12
C VAL A 19 -13.01 11.03 -12.88
N VAL A 20 -12.20 10.75 -13.89
CA VAL A 20 -10.74 10.96 -13.90
C VAL A 20 -10.41 11.67 -15.22
N ASN A 21 -9.68 12.76 -15.13
CA ASN A 21 -9.46 13.69 -16.22
C ASN A 21 -7.98 14.10 -16.30
N HIS A 22 -7.20 13.42 -17.15
CA HIS A 22 -5.77 13.60 -17.37
C HIS A 22 -4.93 13.54 -16.08
N VAL A 23 -5.12 12.45 -15.31
CA VAL A 23 -4.39 12.22 -14.06
C VAL A 23 -3.10 11.45 -14.33
N SER A 24 -1.98 12.02 -13.92
CA SER A 24 -0.65 11.39 -13.97
C SER A 24 -0.08 11.26 -12.56
N VAL A 25 0.23 10.04 -12.14
CA VAL A 25 0.83 9.75 -10.83
C VAL A 25 2.10 8.91 -11.01
N LYS A 26 3.03 9.05 -10.08
CA LYS A 26 4.30 8.31 -10.06
C LYS A 26 4.54 7.73 -8.67
N LEU A 27 5.09 6.53 -8.60
CA LEU A 27 5.51 5.83 -7.39
C LEU A 27 6.86 5.17 -7.64
N GLU A 28 7.84 5.43 -6.80
CA GLU A 28 9.16 4.79 -6.83
C GLU A 28 9.27 3.71 -5.76
N GLN A 29 10.18 2.74 -5.95
CA GLN A 29 10.51 1.80 -4.88
C GLN A 29 11.12 2.55 -3.70
N GLY A 30 10.73 2.14 -2.49
CA GLY A 30 11.24 2.74 -1.26
C GLY A 30 10.61 4.08 -0.91
N GLU A 31 9.49 4.46 -1.55
CA GLU A 31 8.71 5.63 -1.14
C GLU A 31 7.27 5.26 -0.77
N ILE A 32 6.64 6.09 0.06
CA ILE A 32 5.23 6.02 0.42
C ILE A 32 4.52 7.23 -0.18
N VAL A 33 3.58 6.96 -1.10
CA VAL A 33 2.82 8.00 -1.80
C VAL A 33 1.35 7.92 -1.44
N GLY A 34 0.78 9.06 -1.03
CA GLY A 34 -0.66 9.20 -0.78
C GLY A 34 -1.43 9.63 -2.02
N LEU A 35 -2.62 9.06 -2.24
CA LEU A 35 -3.59 9.52 -3.22
C LEU A 35 -4.84 10.02 -2.47
N LEU A 36 -4.92 11.32 -2.25
CA LEU A 36 -5.85 11.97 -1.35
C LEU A 36 -6.90 12.78 -2.11
N GLY A 37 -7.96 13.18 -1.42
CA GLY A 37 -9.02 14.03 -1.96
C GLY A 37 -10.38 13.70 -1.37
N PRO A 38 -11.38 14.55 -1.59
CA PRO A 38 -12.75 14.33 -1.09
C PRO A 38 -13.42 13.11 -1.75
N ASN A 39 -14.57 12.71 -1.21
CA ASN A 39 -15.38 11.66 -1.82
C ASN A 39 -15.83 12.08 -3.23
N GLY A 40 -15.72 11.14 -4.18
CA GLY A 40 -16.02 11.41 -5.58
C GLY A 40 -14.92 12.14 -6.38
N ALA A 41 -13.77 12.43 -5.80
CA ALA A 41 -12.64 13.08 -6.47
C ALA A 41 -11.93 12.23 -7.54
N GLY A 42 -12.30 10.96 -7.69
CA GLY A 42 -11.66 10.05 -8.67
C GLY A 42 -10.51 9.21 -8.12
N LYS A 43 -10.21 9.27 -6.81
CA LYS A 43 -9.13 8.51 -6.17
C LYS A 43 -9.19 7.01 -6.46
N THR A 44 -10.27 6.35 -6.04
CA THR A 44 -10.45 4.91 -6.20
C THR A 44 -10.41 4.49 -7.67
N THR A 45 -10.99 5.28 -8.57
CA THR A 45 -10.95 5.00 -10.01
C THR A 45 -9.52 5.10 -10.55
N THR A 46 -8.77 6.15 -10.19
CA THR A 46 -7.36 6.31 -10.55
C THR A 46 -6.53 5.15 -10.01
N PHE A 47 -6.68 4.85 -8.74
CA PHE A 47 -6.02 3.74 -8.06
C PHE A 47 -6.29 2.40 -8.76
N TYR A 48 -7.56 2.10 -9.09
CA TYR A 48 -7.95 0.85 -9.77
C TYR A 48 -7.43 0.77 -11.20
N MET A 49 -7.22 1.89 -11.89
CA MET A 49 -6.53 1.89 -13.18
C MET A 49 -5.04 1.53 -13.03
N VAL A 50 -4.37 2.02 -11.97
CA VAL A 50 -2.98 1.65 -11.66
C VAL A 50 -2.88 0.19 -11.23
N VAL A 51 -3.81 -0.34 -10.44
CA VAL A 51 -3.89 -1.76 -10.04
C VAL A 51 -4.16 -2.68 -11.25
N GLY A 52 -4.94 -2.20 -12.23
CA GLY A 52 -5.38 -2.99 -13.39
C GLY A 52 -6.75 -3.65 -13.21
N LEU A 53 -7.56 -3.17 -12.27
CA LEU A 53 -8.95 -3.57 -12.08
C LEU A 53 -9.89 -2.84 -13.03
N ILE A 54 -9.57 -1.60 -13.37
CA ILE A 54 -10.30 -0.77 -14.32
C ILE A 54 -9.36 -0.41 -15.48
N LYS A 55 -9.89 -0.51 -16.70
CA LYS A 55 -9.18 -0.04 -17.89
C LYS A 55 -9.44 1.44 -18.08
N PRO A 56 -8.41 2.28 -18.26
CA PRO A 56 -8.59 3.68 -18.64
C PRO A 56 -9.23 3.77 -20.04
N ASP A 57 -9.95 4.84 -20.30
CA ASP A 57 -10.47 5.17 -21.62
C ASP A 57 -9.36 5.80 -22.47
N GLU A 58 -8.51 6.65 -21.84
CA GLU A 58 -7.33 7.25 -22.42
C GLU A 58 -6.17 7.23 -21.41
N GLY A 59 -4.96 7.40 -21.91
CA GLY A 59 -3.75 7.41 -21.11
C GLY A 59 -3.17 6.02 -20.88
N HIS A 60 -2.03 5.99 -20.20
CA HIS A 60 -1.19 4.81 -20.08
C HIS A 60 -0.68 4.59 -18.65
N VAL A 61 -0.41 3.34 -18.30
CA VAL A 61 0.28 2.94 -17.07
C VAL A 61 1.54 2.17 -17.42
N PHE A 62 2.64 2.51 -16.76
CA PHE A 62 3.95 1.91 -17.01
C PHE A 62 4.58 1.35 -15.74
N LEU A 63 5.37 0.30 -15.92
CA LEU A 63 6.38 -0.15 -14.97
C LEU A 63 7.74 0.11 -15.62
N ASN A 64 8.48 1.10 -15.15
CA ASN A 64 9.61 1.71 -15.87
C ASN A 64 9.18 2.09 -17.29
N ASP A 65 9.90 1.60 -18.30
CA ASP A 65 9.61 1.84 -19.72
C ASP A 65 8.61 0.85 -20.33
N THR A 66 8.15 -0.13 -19.53
CA THR A 66 7.22 -1.17 -20.01
C THR A 66 5.78 -0.74 -19.77
N GLU A 67 5.01 -0.61 -20.86
CA GLU A 67 3.60 -0.32 -20.75
C GLU A 67 2.82 -1.53 -20.20
N ILE A 68 2.06 -1.32 -19.12
CA ILE A 68 1.25 -2.33 -18.47
C ILE A 68 -0.26 -2.02 -18.50
N THR A 69 -0.69 -0.99 -19.25
CA THR A 69 -2.07 -0.50 -19.31
C THR A 69 -3.08 -1.61 -19.57
N ARG A 70 -2.77 -2.51 -20.49
CA ARG A 70 -3.65 -3.62 -20.91
C ARG A 70 -3.42 -4.92 -20.15
N LEU A 71 -2.42 -4.96 -19.24
CA LEU A 71 -2.15 -6.15 -18.44
C LEU A 71 -3.20 -6.29 -17.34
N PRO A 72 -3.86 -7.44 -17.22
CA PRO A 72 -4.76 -7.72 -16.11
C PRO A 72 -4.00 -7.80 -14.78
N MET A 73 -4.71 -7.61 -13.66
CA MET A 73 -4.13 -7.55 -12.33
C MET A 73 -3.19 -8.72 -12.00
N TYR A 74 -3.55 -9.97 -12.37
CA TYR A 74 -2.69 -11.13 -12.08
C TYR A 74 -1.33 -11.07 -12.78
N LYS A 75 -1.26 -10.49 -14.00
CA LYS A 75 0.02 -10.27 -14.69
C LYS A 75 0.83 -9.16 -14.04
N ARG A 76 0.17 -8.09 -13.57
CA ARG A 76 0.83 -7.04 -12.79
C ARG A 76 1.37 -7.59 -11.47
N ALA A 77 0.63 -8.50 -10.81
CA ALA A 77 1.11 -9.19 -9.62
C ALA A 77 2.39 -10.02 -9.90
N GLN A 78 2.48 -10.71 -11.05
CA GLN A 78 3.68 -11.43 -11.46
C GLN A 78 4.88 -10.50 -11.75
N LEU A 79 4.62 -9.23 -12.05
CA LEU A 79 5.66 -8.19 -12.19
C LEU A 79 6.06 -7.58 -10.85
N GLY A 80 5.45 -8.01 -9.74
CA GLY A 80 5.76 -7.55 -8.39
C GLY A 80 4.86 -6.41 -7.89
N ILE A 81 3.67 -6.22 -8.44
CA ILE A 81 2.70 -5.22 -7.98
C ILE A 81 1.65 -5.91 -7.12
N GLY A 82 1.78 -5.79 -5.79
CA GLY A 82 0.81 -6.29 -4.81
C GLY A 82 -0.38 -5.33 -4.66
N TYR A 83 -1.55 -5.88 -4.34
CA TYR A 83 -2.76 -5.11 -4.08
C TYR A 83 -3.45 -5.61 -2.81
N LEU A 84 -3.85 -4.69 -1.96
CA LEU A 84 -4.61 -4.95 -0.76
C LEU A 84 -5.92 -4.17 -0.80
N PRO A 85 -7.07 -4.84 -0.99
CA PRO A 85 -8.37 -4.19 -1.09
C PRO A 85 -8.84 -3.60 0.25
N GLN A 86 -9.79 -2.66 0.17
CA GLN A 86 -10.50 -2.13 1.33
C GLN A 86 -11.28 -3.22 2.07
N GLU A 87 -11.98 -4.08 1.31
CA GLU A 87 -12.73 -5.18 1.89
C GLU A 87 -11.82 -6.31 2.36
N ALA A 88 -12.27 -7.00 3.42
CA ALA A 88 -11.54 -8.13 3.98
C ALA A 88 -11.29 -9.23 2.94
N SER A 89 -10.01 -9.48 2.64
CA SER A 89 -9.56 -10.44 1.63
C SER A 89 -9.05 -11.77 2.22
N VAL A 90 -9.04 -11.90 3.54
CA VAL A 90 -8.60 -13.11 4.23
C VAL A 90 -9.53 -14.29 3.89
N PHE A 91 -8.97 -15.48 3.69
CA PHE A 91 -9.75 -16.70 3.55
C PHE A 91 -10.33 -17.09 4.91
N ARG A 92 -11.62 -16.81 5.09
CA ARG A 92 -12.31 -16.86 6.40
C ARG A 92 -12.21 -18.20 7.10
N LYS A 93 -12.21 -19.31 6.35
CA LYS A 93 -12.20 -20.69 6.87
C LYS A 93 -10.80 -21.32 6.93
N LEU A 94 -9.78 -20.59 6.51
CA LEU A 94 -8.39 -20.99 6.68
C LEU A 94 -7.80 -20.33 7.92
N SER A 95 -6.85 -21.03 8.55
CA SER A 95 -6.05 -20.44 9.63
C SER A 95 -5.17 -19.30 9.11
N VAL A 96 -4.64 -18.47 10.01
CA VAL A 96 -3.66 -17.43 9.66
C VAL A 96 -2.47 -18.06 8.92
N GLU A 97 -1.93 -19.16 9.45
CA GLU A 97 -0.84 -19.91 8.83
C GLU A 97 -1.21 -20.37 7.41
N ASP A 98 -2.40 -20.94 7.23
CA ASP A 98 -2.81 -21.47 5.93
C ASP A 98 -3.15 -20.36 4.93
N ASN A 99 -3.62 -19.21 5.41
CA ASN A 99 -3.77 -18.01 4.59
C ASN A 99 -2.44 -17.58 3.97
N ILE A 100 -1.35 -17.58 4.72
CA ILE A 100 -0.01 -17.21 4.22
C ILE A 100 0.56 -18.34 3.35
N LYS A 101 0.45 -19.59 3.80
CA LYS A 101 0.93 -20.77 3.06
C LYS A 101 0.32 -20.88 1.67
N SER A 102 -0.98 -20.62 1.54
CA SER A 102 -1.68 -20.71 0.24
C SER A 102 -1.02 -19.85 -0.85
N ILE A 103 -0.40 -18.75 -0.46
CA ILE A 103 0.34 -17.88 -1.40
C ILE A 103 1.78 -18.36 -1.57
N LEU A 104 2.43 -18.82 -0.49
CA LEU A 104 3.79 -19.36 -0.58
C LEU A 104 3.87 -20.59 -1.50
N GLU A 105 2.85 -21.44 -1.51
CA GLU A 105 2.75 -22.61 -2.40
C GLU A 105 2.68 -22.24 -3.87
N MET A 106 2.24 -21.00 -4.21
CA MET A 106 2.25 -20.49 -5.58
C MET A 106 3.61 -19.93 -6.01
N THR A 107 4.58 -19.84 -5.10
CA THR A 107 5.94 -19.36 -5.40
C THR A 107 6.84 -20.49 -5.90
N LYS A 108 8.03 -20.12 -6.40
CA LYS A 108 9.06 -21.09 -6.81
C LYS A 108 9.96 -21.54 -5.63
N LEU A 109 9.65 -21.13 -4.41
CA LEU A 109 10.42 -21.47 -3.22
C LEU A 109 10.29 -22.97 -2.89
N SER A 110 11.38 -23.58 -2.47
CA SER A 110 11.38 -24.93 -1.91
C SER A 110 10.53 -24.98 -0.62
N ARG A 111 10.06 -26.17 -0.23
CA ARG A 111 9.29 -26.36 1.02
C ARG A 111 10.02 -25.85 2.27
N GLY A 112 11.36 -25.95 2.29
CA GLY A 112 12.17 -25.43 3.39
C GLY A 112 12.17 -23.91 3.44
N GLU A 113 12.33 -23.26 2.30
CA GLU A 113 12.28 -21.79 2.17
C GLU A 113 10.87 -21.25 2.46
N GLN A 114 9.82 -21.92 1.98
CA GLN A 114 8.42 -21.56 2.30
C GLN A 114 8.17 -21.59 3.81
N ARG A 115 8.68 -22.61 4.52
CA ARG A 115 8.56 -22.71 5.98
C ARG A 115 9.30 -21.57 6.68
N LYS A 116 10.55 -21.31 6.30
CA LYS A 116 11.33 -20.18 6.85
C LYS A 116 10.62 -18.85 6.64
N LYS A 117 10.11 -18.63 5.45
CA LYS A 117 9.39 -17.40 5.12
C LYS A 117 8.06 -17.26 5.86
N LEU A 118 7.35 -18.36 6.07
CA LEU A 118 6.14 -18.37 6.89
C LEU A 118 6.44 -17.95 8.33
N GLU A 119 7.45 -18.57 8.97
CA GLU A 119 7.83 -18.21 10.34
C GLU A 119 8.24 -16.73 10.41
N TYR A 120 9.07 -16.29 9.48
CA TYR A 120 9.47 -14.89 9.39
C TYR A 120 8.27 -13.93 9.29
N LEU A 121 7.26 -14.23 8.45
CA LEU A 121 6.07 -13.40 8.32
C LEU A 121 5.20 -13.44 9.57
N LEU A 122 5.09 -14.59 10.24
CA LEU A 122 4.36 -14.69 11.50
C LEU A 122 5.02 -13.87 12.62
N ASP A 123 6.35 -13.88 12.70
CA ASP A 123 7.13 -13.05 13.63
C ASP A 123 6.96 -11.57 13.33
N GLU A 124 7.22 -11.18 12.09
CA GLU A 124 7.18 -9.79 11.62
C GLU A 124 5.85 -9.09 11.91
N PHE A 125 4.75 -9.82 11.72
CA PHE A 125 3.39 -9.31 11.89
C PHE A 125 2.78 -9.63 13.26
N HIS A 126 3.56 -10.19 14.20
CA HIS A 126 3.11 -10.59 15.53
C HIS A 126 1.85 -11.46 15.49
N LEU A 127 1.86 -12.50 14.62
CA LEU A 127 0.71 -13.37 14.37
C LEU A 127 0.81 -14.75 15.02
N HIS A 128 1.88 -15.05 15.76
CA HIS A 128 2.06 -16.37 16.38
C HIS A 128 0.93 -16.78 17.32
N HIS A 129 0.43 -15.83 18.13
CA HIS A 129 -0.64 -16.09 19.11
C HIS A 129 -1.97 -16.47 18.46
N VAL A 130 -2.21 -16.03 17.20
CA VAL A 130 -3.41 -16.35 16.41
C VAL A 130 -3.14 -17.29 15.24
N ARG A 131 -1.93 -17.86 15.16
CA ARG A 131 -1.46 -18.69 14.04
C ARG A 131 -2.47 -19.74 13.56
N LYS A 132 -3.16 -20.40 14.50
CA LYS A 132 -4.13 -21.46 14.24
C LYS A 132 -5.58 -20.98 14.20
N ASN A 133 -5.82 -19.70 14.45
CA ASN A 133 -7.16 -19.13 14.42
C ASN A 133 -7.63 -18.96 12.97
N ASN A 134 -8.90 -19.24 12.72
CA ASN A 134 -9.50 -19.01 11.41
C ASN A 134 -9.67 -17.52 11.13
N GLY A 135 -9.60 -17.13 9.85
CA GLY A 135 -9.73 -15.76 9.41
C GLY A 135 -11.01 -15.04 9.85
N ASP A 136 -12.10 -15.77 10.07
CA ASP A 136 -13.38 -15.23 10.54
C ASP A 136 -13.40 -14.91 12.05
N SER A 137 -12.44 -15.42 12.82
CA SER A 137 -12.34 -15.17 14.27
C SER A 137 -11.33 -14.06 14.64
N LEU A 138 -10.66 -13.49 13.66
CA LEU A 138 -9.64 -12.46 13.87
C LEU A 138 -10.26 -11.09 14.17
N SER A 139 -9.64 -10.33 15.07
CA SER A 139 -9.90 -8.90 15.21
C SER A 139 -9.57 -8.13 13.92
N GLY A 140 -10.04 -6.90 13.80
CA GLY A 140 -9.77 -6.06 12.62
C GLY A 140 -8.28 -5.90 12.33
N GLY A 141 -7.49 -5.61 13.38
CA GLY A 141 -6.03 -5.45 13.28
C GLY A 141 -5.30 -6.74 12.92
N GLU A 142 -5.62 -7.88 13.59
CA GLU A 142 -5.03 -9.19 13.28
C GLU A 142 -5.34 -9.62 11.85
N ARG A 143 -6.58 -9.40 11.41
CA ARG A 143 -7.00 -9.66 10.04
C ARG A 143 -6.17 -8.84 9.04
N ARG A 144 -6.04 -7.53 9.29
CA ARG A 144 -5.29 -6.64 8.38
C ARG A 144 -3.81 -7.01 8.33
N ARG A 145 -3.19 -7.32 9.48
CA ARG A 145 -1.81 -7.82 9.52
C ARG A 145 -1.65 -9.13 8.75
N THR A 146 -2.60 -10.05 8.86
CA THR A 146 -2.61 -11.32 8.10
C THR A 146 -2.70 -11.07 6.59
N GLU A 147 -3.52 -10.13 6.15
CA GLU A 147 -3.67 -9.77 4.74
C GLU A 147 -2.39 -9.15 4.17
N ILE A 148 -1.74 -8.27 4.93
CA ILE A 148 -0.45 -7.67 4.53
C ILE A 148 0.65 -8.75 4.49
N ALA A 149 0.75 -9.61 5.52
CA ALA A 149 1.69 -10.72 5.55
C ALA A 149 1.53 -11.63 4.32
N ARG A 150 0.28 -11.93 3.97
CA ARG A 150 -0.05 -12.69 2.76
C ARG A 150 0.38 -11.99 1.48
N ALA A 151 0.16 -10.68 1.37
CA ALA A 151 0.59 -9.89 0.21
C ALA A 151 2.13 -9.86 0.07
N LEU A 152 2.86 -9.87 1.19
CA LEU A 152 4.32 -9.89 1.22
C LEU A 152 4.93 -11.27 0.95
N ALA A 153 4.14 -12.33 0.98
CA ALA A 153 4.63 -13.69 0.77
C ALA A 153 5.28 -13.89 -0.62
N VAL A 154 4.94 -13.07 -1.62
CA VAL A 154 5.47 -13.11 -2.99
C VAL A 154 6.62 -12.11 -3.26
N ASP A 155 7.15 -11.43 -2.24
CA ASP A 155 8.18 -10.39 -2.35
C ASP A 155 7.85 -9.31 -3.39
N PRO A 156 6.74 -8.59 -3.21
CA PRO A 156 6.34 -7.55 -4.16
C PRO A 156 7.38 -6.42 -4.18
N LYS A 157 7.45 -5.72 -5.31
CA LYS A 157 8.24 -4.48 -5.47
C LYS A 157 7.44 -3.24 -5.12
N PHE A 158 6.13 -3.35 -5.25
CA PHE A 158 5.16 -2.33 -4.93
C PHE A 158 3.95 -2.94 -4.23
N ILE A 159 3.37 -2.22 -3.29
CA ILE A 159 2.09 -2.56 -2.66
C ILE A 159 1.15 -1.37 -2.79
N LEU A 160 -0.04 -1.63 -3.31
CA LEU A 160 -1.10 -0.67 -3.45
C LEU A 160 -2.16 -0.98 -2.39
N LEU A 161 -2.38 -0.04 -1.46
CA LEU A 161 -3.26 -0.17 -0.28
C LEU A 161 -4.51 0.69 -0.49
N ASP A 162 -5.66 0.04 -0.58
CA ASP A 162 -6.95 0.71 -0.72
C ASP A 162 -7.59 0.87 0.66
N GLU A 163 -7.68 2.11 1.13
CA GLU A 163 -8.23 2.50 2.42
C GLU A 163 -7.78 1.60 3.60
N PRO A 164 -6.46 1.48 3.85
CA PRO A 164 -5.94 0.54 4.84
C PRO A 164 -6.35 0.85 6.29
N PHE A 165 -6.75 2.07 6.58
CA PHE A 165 -7.13 2.54 7.92
C PHE A 165 -8.65 2.56 8.14
N ALA A 166 -9.45 2.26 7.10
CA ALA A 166 -10.90 2.30 7.18
C ALA A 166 -11.47 1.24 8.15
N GLY A 167 -12.27 1.67 9.12
CA GLY A 167 -12.94 0.79 10.07
C GLY A 167 -12.00 0.04 11.04
N VAL A 168 -10.78 0.56 11.22
CA VAL A 168 -9.77 0.02 12.14
C VAL A 168 -9.71 0.91 13.38
N ASP A 169 -9.51 0.31 14.56
CA ASP A 169 -9.32 1.07 15.80
C ASP A 169 -7.98 1.82 15.80
N PRO A 170 -7.84 2.92 16.58
CA PRO A 170 -6.66 3.77 16.54
C PRO A 170 -5.33 3.05 16.86
N ILE A 171 -5.34 2.07 17.76
CA ILE A 171 -4.13 1.30 18.10
C ILE A 171 -3.72 0.44 16.92
N ALA A 172 -4.67 -0.25 16.29
CA ALA A 172 -4.39 -1.06 15.12
C ALA A 172 -4.02 -0.22 13.89
N VAL A 173 -4.48 1.03 13.78
CA VAL A 173 -4.00 1.97 12.74
C VAL A 173 -2.50 2.22 12.91
N GLU A 174 -2.02 2.45 14.12
CA GLU A 174 -0.58 2.67 14.39
C GLU A 174 0.26 1.42 14.08
N ASP A 175 -0.25 0.24 14.41
CA ASP A 175 0.38 -1.04 14.01
C ASP A 175 0.52 -1.14 12.48
N ILE A 176 -0.53 -0.80 11.74
CA ILE A 176 -0.51 -0.85 10.25
C ILE A 176 0.48 0.19 9.70
N GLN A 177 0.51 1.39 10.27
CA GLN A 177 1.45 2.45 9.88
C GLN A 177 2.90 2.02 10.11
N THR A 178 3.18 1.36 11.24
CA THR A 178 4.50 0.78 11.54
C THR A 178 4.91 -0.23 10.47
N VAL A 179 3.99 -1.11 10.09
CA VAL A 179 4.23 -2.07 9.02
C VAL A 179 4.52 -1.36 7.70
N VAL A 180 3.72 -0.38 7.32
CA VAL A 180 3.90 0.39 6.08
C VAL A 180 5.25 1.12 6.07
N ALA A 181 5.65 1.72 7.19
CA ALA A 181 6.96 2.36 7.33
C ALA A 181 8.12 1.37 7.08
N ARG A 182 8.00 0.12 7.57
CA ARG A 182 9.01 -0.93 7.31
C ARG A 182 9.12 -1.30 5.84
N LEU A 183 8.01 -1.29 5.08
CA LEU A 183 8.04 -1.61 3.65
C LEU A 183 8.97 -0.67 2.86
N LYS A 184 9.02 0.61 3.23
CA LYS A 184 9.93 1.59 2.66
C LYS A 184 11.40 1.15 2.79
N PHE A 185 11.83 0.71 3.98
CA PHE A 185 13.21 0.26 4.21
C PHE A 185 13.56 -1.06 3.50
N ARG A 186 12.53 -1.82 3.14
CA ARG A 186 12.67 -3.01 2.29
C ARG A 186 12.69 -2.69 0.79
N ASN A 187 12.81 -1.41 0.45
CA ASN A 187 12.76 -0.95 -0.93
C ASN A 187 11.46 -1.35 -1.65
N ILE A 188 10.33 -1.37 -0.93
CA ILE A 188 9.00 -1.59 -1.49
C ILE A 188 8.31 -0.22 -1.61
N GLY A 189 7.85 0.13 -2.82
CA GLY A 189 7.06 1.34 -3.03
C GLY A 189 5.62 1.12 -2.57
N VAL A 190 5.04 2.08 -1.87
CA VAL A 190 3.68 1.97 -1.32
C VAL A 190 2.80 3.11 -1.85
N LEU A 191 1.68 2.76 -2.50
CA LEU A 191 0.62 3.72 -2.85
C LEU A 191 -0.56 3.50 -1.91
N ILE A 192 -0.98 4.56 -1.24
CA ILE A 192 -2.10 4.52 -0.29
C ILE A 192 -3.20 5.45 -0.78
N THR A 193 -4.42 4.96 -0.83
CA THR A 193 -5.61 5.81 -0.91
C THR A 193 -6.39 5.66 0.38
N ASP A 194 -6.74 6.77 1.02
CA ASP A 194 -7.56 6.76 2.24
C ASP A 194 -8.36 8.06 2.35
N HIS A 195 -9.43 8.03 3.11
CA HIS A 195 -10.19 9.21 3.48
C HIS A 195 -9.67 9.83 4.80
N ASN A 196 -8.91 9.10 5.60
CA ASN A 196 -8.26 9.58 6.82
C ASN A 196 -6.94 10.28 6.47
N VAL A 197 -7.05 11.56 6.18
CA VAL A 197 -5.94 12.41 5.72
C VAL A 197 -4.83 12.49 6.75
N ASN A 198 -5.18 12.64 8.03
CA ASN A 198 -4.18 12.79 9.10
C ASN A 198 -3.29 11.55 9.18
N GLU A 199 -3.90 10.36 9.21
CA GLU A 199 -3.16 9.10 9.32
C GLU A 199 -2.33 8.83 8.07
N THR A 200 -2.84 9.20 6.90
CA THR A 200 -2.13 8.98 5.63
C THR A 200 -0.96 9.94 5.48
N LEU A 201 -1.17 11.26 5.64
CA LEU A 201 -0.10 12.25 5.51
C LEU A 201 0.99 12.08 6.56
N SER A 202 0.65 11.58 7.77
CA SER A 202 1.64 11.38 8.83
C SER A 202 2.77 10.41 8.44
N ILE A 203 2.52 9.50 7.49
CA ILE A 203 3.48 8.47 7.04
C ILE A 203 3.87 8.57 5.57
N CYS A 204 3.28 9.48 4.78
CA CYS A 204 3.64 9.64 3.38
C CYS A 204 4.90 10.50 3.21
N ASP A 205 5.74 10.15 2.25
CA ASP A 205 6.83 11.04 1.79
C ASP A 205 6.25 12.20 0.98
N ARG A 206 5.28 11.88 0.10
CA ARG A 206 4.55 12.86 -0.70
C ARG A 206 3.15 12.35 -1.01
N ALA A 207 2.31 13.25 -1.49
CA ALA A 207 0.96 12.88 -1.89
C ALA A 207 0.49 13.66 -3.12
N TYR A 208 -0.51 13.09 -3.78
CA TYR A 208 -1.32 13.73 -4.81
C TYR A 208 -2.70 14.03 -4.23
N LEU A 209 -3.13 15.28 -4.31
CA LEU A 209 -4.47 15.69 -3.94
C LEU A 209 -5.34 15.81 -5.20
N LEU A 210 -6.35 14.95 -5.30
CA LEU A 210 -7.33 14.96 -6.37
C LEU A 210 -8.56 15.78 -5.95
N ILE A 211 -9.04 16.64 -6.85
CA ILE A 211 -10.31 17.35 -6.75
C ILE A 211 -10.97 17.31 -8.12
N ASP A 212 -12.24 16.95 -8.19
CA ASP A 212 -13.03 16.92 -9.43
C ASP A 212 -12.35 16.15 -10.58
N GLY A 213 -11.77 15.01 -10.26
CA GLY A 213 -11.12 14.13 -11.25
C GLY A 213 -9.76 14.61 -11.75
N LYS A 214 -9.16 15.65 -11.17
CA LYS A 214 -7.87 16.20 -11.57
C LYS A 214 -6.91 16.27 -10.39
N ILE A 215 -5.60 16.25 -10.66
CA ILE A 215 -4.61 16.58 -9.66
C ILE A 215 -4.69 18.10 -9.39
N PHE A 216 -5.14 18.45 -8.19
CA PHE A 216 -5.20 19.82 -7.72
C PHE A 216 -3.80 20.30 -7.26
N LYS A 217 -3.13 19.49 -6.45
CA LYS A 217 -1.78 19.72 -5.93
C LYS A 217 -1.06 18.39 -5.73
N HIS A 218 0.25 18.43 -5.77
CA HIS A 218 1.11 17.32 -5.33
C HIS A 218 2.39 17.91 -4.71
N GLY A 219 2.99 17.20 -3.78
CA GLY A 219 4.20 17.62 -3.08
C GLY A 219 4.46 16.75 -1.86
N THR A 220 5.43 17.12 -1.04
CA THR A 220 5.68 16.48 0.25
C THR A 220 4.50 16.68 1.19
N ALA A 221 4.43 15.86 2.24
CA ALA A 221 3.36 15.99 3.24
C ALA A 221 3.38 17.40 3.88
N GLU A 222 4.57 17.95 4.12
CA GLU A 222 4.79 19.28 4.67
C GLU A 222 4.31 20.38 3.70
N GLU A 223 4.73 20.32 2.44
CA GLU A 223 4.32 21.28 1.40
C GLU A 223 2.79 21.34 1.25
N LEU A 224 2.13 20.17 1.28
CA LEU A 224 0.68 20.12 1.19
C LEU A 224 -0.01 20.61 2.47
N ALA A 225 0.55 20.34 3.64
CA ALA A 225 0.02 20.79 4.93
C ALA A 225 0.14 22.31 5.10
N ASP A 226 1.16 22.93 4.51
CA ASP A 226 1.40 24.37 4.59
C ASP A 226 0.72 25.17 3.46
N ASP A 227 0.25 24.50 2.40
CA ASP A 227 -0.42 25.16 1.28
C ASP A 227 -1.80 25.69 1.72
N GLU A 228 -1.98 27.02 1.60
CA GLU A 228 -3.19 27.72 2.03
C GLU A 228 -4.45 27.26 1.26
N GLN A 229 -4.31 26.94 -0.03
CA GLN A 229 -5.42 26.47 -0.86
C GLN A 229 -5.81 25.03 -0.49
N VAL A 230 -4.84 24.17 -0.22
CA VAL A 230 -5.06 22.78 0.25
C VAL A 230 -5.75 22.79 1.60
N ARG A 231 -5.31 23.64 2.55
CA ARG A 231 -5.97 23.83 3.85
C ARG A 231 -7.40 24.31 3.70
N ARG A 232 -7.62 25.30 2.83
CA ARG A 232 -8.97 25.87 2.63
C ARG A 232 -9.95 24.91 2.01
N LEU A 233 -9.50 24.10 1.03
CA LEU A 233 -10.38 23.26 0.21
C LEU A 233 -10.53 21.84 0.72
N TYR A 234 -9.55 21.34 1.48
CA TYR A 234 -9.51 19.92 1.83
C TYR A 234 -9.13 19.64 3.29
N LEU A 235 -7.99 20.14 3.78
CA LEU A 235 -7.49 19.78 5.12
C LEU A 235 -8.26 20.46 6.26
N GLY A 236 -8.78 21.66 6.01
CA GLY A 236 -9.33 22.55 7.06
C GLY A 236 -8.28 23.50 7.62
N ARG A 237 -8.75 24.66 8.11
CA ARG A 237 -7.85 25.75 8.58
C ARG A 237 -7.02 25.37 9.81
N ASN A 238 -7.55 24.48 10.65
CA ASN A 238 -6.93 24.05 11.91
C ASN A 238 -6.16 22.73 11.76
N PHE A 239 -5.90 22.30 10.52
CA PHE A 239 -5.14 21.08 10.28
C PHE A 239 -3.70 21.25 10.78
N GLU A 240 -3.23 20.28 11.54
CA GLU A 240 -1.84 20.18 12.00
C GLU A 240 -1.27 18.83 11.53
N LEU A 241 -0.21 18.89 10.73
CA LEU A 241 0.51 17.69 10.34
C LEU A 241 1.32 17.16 11.52
N LYS A 242 0.97 15.97 11.98
CA LYS A 242 1.73 15.26 13.02
C LYS A 242 2.51 14.13 12.36
N ARG A 243 3.76 14.40 12.03
CA ARG A 243 4.65 13.36 11.48
C ARG A 243 4.88 12.29 12.53
N LYS A 244 4.87 11.04 12.08
CA LYS A 244 5.19 9.88 12.92
C LYS A 244 6.60 9.39 12.60
N ASP A 245 7.57 10.29 12.66
CA ASP A 245 8.98 10.00 12.29
C ASP A 245 9.60 8.90 13.16
N TYR A 246 9.12 8.76 14.41
CA TYR A 246 9.51 7.67 15.29
C TYR A 246 9.22 6.28 14.71
N LEU A 247 8.16 6.12 13.90
CA LEU A 247 7.87 4.86 13.20
C LEU A 247 8.97 4.50 12.19
N TYR A 248 9.57 5.51 11.56
CA TYR A 248 10.68 5.30 10.64
C TYR A 248 11.97 4.94 11.36
N GLU A 249 12.23 5.56 12.52
CA GLU A 249 13.41 5.24 13.35
C GLU A 249 13.32 3.81 13.87
N GLU A 250 12.15 3.42 14.39
CA GLU A 250 11.90 2.04 14.86
C GLU A 250 11.98 1.02 13.71
N ALA A 251 11.36 1.32 12.58
CA ALA A 251 11.37 0.45 11.41
C ALA A 251 12.80 0.24 10.88
N ARG A 252 13.59 1.30 10.81
CA ARG A 252 14.99 1.24 10.39
C ARG A 252 15.84 0.40 11.36
N ALA A 253 15.70 0.65 12.67
CA ALA A 253 16.43 -0.10 13.68
C ALA A 253 16.12 -1.60 13.66
N GLN A 254 14.88 -1.98 13.36
CA GLN A 254 14.47 -3.38 13.22
C GLN A 254 15.02 -4.03 11.94
N GLU A 255 15.00 -3.33 10.81
CA GLU A 255 15.55 -3.86 9.56
C GLU A 255 17.08 -4.02 9.64
N ASP A 256 17.78 -3.07 10.28
CA ASP A 256 19.22 -3.17 10.53
C ASP A 256 19.55 -4.39 11.39
N ARG A 257 18.77 -4.68 12.45
CA ARG A 257 18.92 -5.90 13.27
C ARG A 257 18.68 -7.16 12.46
N ALA A 258 17.59 -7.21 11.68
CA ALA A 258 17.27 -8.37 10.85
C ALA A 258 18.35 -8.65 9.79
N ASN A 259 18.95 -7.61 9.23
CA ASN A 259 20.05 -7.75 8.27
C ASN A 259 21.34 -8.21 8.94
N ALA A 260 21.65 -7.73 10.16
CA ALA A 260 22.79 -8.19 10.95
C ALA A 260 22.67 -9.68 11.33
N GLU A 261 21.48 -10.13 11.75
CA GLU A 261 21.23 -11.55 12.04
C GLU A 261 21.39 -12.43 10.80
N LYS A 262 20.90 -11.99 9.64
CA LYS A 262 21.06 -12.71 8.36
C LYS A 262 22.53 -12.82 7.97
N ALA A 263 23.33 -11.79 8.17
CA ALA A 263 24.76 -11.81 7.88
C ALA A 263 25.52 -12.79 8.80
N HIS A 264 25.14 -12.85 10.09
CA HIS A 264 25.78 -13.75 11.06
C HIS A 264 25.42 -15.24 10.87
N ILE A 265 24.29 -15.55 10.22
CA ILE A 265 23.85 -16.92 9.89
C ILE A 265 24.51 -17.40 8.58
N ALA A 266 24.99 -16.48 7.75
CA ALA A 266 25.60 -16.78 6.45
C ALA A 266 27.14 -17.01 6.54
N GLU A 267 27.76 -16.68 7.67
CA GLU A 267 29.14 -17.03 8.05
C GLU A 267 29.17 -18.40 8.77
#